data_ff7a99d68b57cd9dd38036a35d039e70
#
_entry.id   ff7a99d68b57cd9dd38036a35d039e70
#
_cell.length_a   1.000
_cell.length_b   1.000
_cell.length_c   1.000
_cell.angle_alpha   90.00
_cell.angle_beta   90.00
_cell.angle_gamma   90.00
#
_symmetry.space_group_name_H-M   'P 1'
#
loop_
_entity.id
_entity.type
_entity.pdbx_description
1 polymer ?
#
loop_
_entity_poly.entity_id
_entity_poly.type
_entity_poly.pdbx_seq_one_letter_code
_entity_poly.pdbx_strand_id
1 'polypeptide(L)'
;MSNHLGSNYLFTSESVSEGHPDKVSDQISDAILDAILEQDPTARVAAETLCNTGLVVLAGEITTNAVIDYIDIAQGVDSAHDDNLDQGAGDQVLMFGYACNETPELMPLPIYLAHRLVERQADLRRDGRLPWLRPDAKSQVTIRYENGIPTAVDTVVLSTQHHADVSLETVREGVIEEIIRPIIPANLIKGDIKYLVNPTGRFVIGGPQGYCGLTGRKIIVDTYGGAAPHGGGAFSGKDPSKVDRSAAYAGRYVAKNIVAAGLAEKCLVQISYAIGVARPTSVMINTYGTGKISDERITQLVNEYFDLRPKGIVKMLDLLRPIYSKTAAYGHFGREEPEFTWEATDKAALLRDAAGLK
;
A
#
# COMPACT_ATOMS: atom_id res chain seq x y z
N MET A 1 19.81 0.99 -13.67
CA MET A 1 19.19 1.34 -14.97
C MET A 1 18.79 2.79 -14.88
N SER A 2 19.31 3.67 -15.74
CA SER A 2 18.87 5.06 -15.79
C SER A 2 17.45 5.08 -16.35
N ASN A 3 16.46 5.47 -15.54
CA ASN A 3 15.13 5.76 -16.05
C ASN A 3 15.21 6.97 -16.97
N HIS A 4 15.34 6.74 -18.27
CA HIS A 4 15.17 7.76 -19.31
C HIS A 4 13.69 8.06 -19.56
N LEU A 5 12.93 8.35 -18.51
CA LEU A 5 11.77 9.19 -18.70
C LEU A 5 12.31 10.56 -19.10
N GLY A 6 11.87 11.10 -20.24
CA GLY A 6 12.25 12.44 -20.67
C GLY A 6 12.00 13.45 -19.55
N SER A 7 12.57 14.65 -19.63
CA SER A 7 12.38 15.68 -18.60
C SER A 7 10.91 16.05 -18.35
N ASN A 8 10.06 15.84 -19.37
CA ASN A 8 8.62 16.13 -19.33
C ASN A 8 7.83 14.89 -19.76
N TYR A 9 6.88 14.43 -18.92
CA TYR A 9 6.07 13.24 -19.16
C TYR A 9 4.75 13.28 -18.38
N LEU A 10 3.82 12.42 -18.76
CA LEU A 10 2.64 12.09 -17.96
C LEU A 10 2.87 10.77 -17.24
N PHE A 11 2.48 10.70 -15.95
CA PHE A 11 2.52 9.48 -15.19
C PHE A 11 1.18 9.24 -14.50
N THR A 12 0.73 8.00 -14.51
CA THR A 12 -0.61 7.63 -14.04
C THR A 12 -0.51 6.52 -13.01
N SER A 13 -1.26 6.67 -11.92
CA SER A 13 -1.52 5.58 -10.96
C SER A 13 -3.01 5.38 -10.77
N GLU A 14 -3.40 4.17 -10.38
CA GLU A 14 -4.78 3.82 -10.05
C GLU A 14 -4.90 3.34 -8.60
N SER A 15 -6.10 3.45 -8.05
CA SER A 15 -6.49 2.82 -6.79
C SER A 15 -7.91 2.29 -6.87
N VAL A 16 -8.27 1.44 -5.91
CA VAL A 16 -9.60 0.87 -5.79
C VAL A 16 -10.11 0.99 -4.36
N SER A 17 -11.44 1.07 -4.21
CA SER A 17 -12.08 1.17 -2.89
C SER A 17 -12.11 -0.16 -2.15
N GLU A 18 -12.49 -0.11 -0.89
CA GLU A 18 -12.70 -1.28 -0.02
C GLU A 18 -13.77 -2.26 -0.55
N GLY A 19 -14.72 -1.80 -1.33
CA GLY A 19 -15.77 -2.63 -1.95
C GLY A 19 -15.38 -3.28 -3.27
N HIS A 20 -14.18 -3.02 -3.79
CA HIS A 20 -13.65 -3.75 -4.94
C HIS A 20 -13.40 -5.23 -4.57
N PRO A 21 -13.83 -6.22 -5.38
CA PRO A 21 -13.78 -7.64 -4.97
C PRO A 21 -12.40 -8.13 -4.57
N ASP A 22 -11.32 -7.71 -5.23
CA ASP A 22 -9.96 -8.06 -4.81
C ASP A 22 -9.64 -7.49 -3.41
N LYS A 23 -10.12 -6.28 -3.09
CA LYS A 23 -9.93 -5.68 -1.76
C LYS A 23 -10.85 -6.29 -0.71
N VAL A 24 -12.04 -6.76 -1.07
CA VAL A 24 -12.88 -7.57 -0.18
C VAL A 24 -12.15 -8.87 0.19
N SER A 25 -11.52 -9.52 -0.79
CA SER A 25 -10.71 -10.74 -0.54
C SER A 25 -9.49 -10.45 0.35
N ASP A 26 -8.77 -9.33 0.13
CA ASP A 26 -7.65 -8.90 0.97
C ASP A 26 -8.11 -8.63 2.41
N GLN A 27 -9.25 -7.96 2.60
CA GLN A 27 -9.82 -7.68 3.92
C GLN A 27 -10.19 -8.96 4.68
N ILE A 28 -10.80 -9.93 4.02
CA ILE A 28 -11.12 -11.23 4.64
C ILE A 28 -9.84 -11.96 5.04
N SER A 29 -8.83 -12.02 4.16
CA SER A 29 -7.57 -12.69 4.44
C SER A 29 -6.78 -12.04 5.58
N ASP A 30 -6.73 -10.71 5.66
CA ASP A 30 -6.08 -10.00 6.76
C ASP A 30 -6.90 -10.04 8.06
N ALA A 31 -8.23 -10.13 7.97
CA ALA A 31 -9.08 -10.36 9.15
C ALA A 31 -8.84 -11.74 9.77
N ILE A 32 -8.69 -12.78 8.95
CA ILE A 32 -8.29 -14.12 9.41
C ILE A 32 -6.91 -14.08 10.08
N LEU A 33 -5.95 -13.38 9.46
CA LEU A 33 -4.63 -13.21 10.02
C LEU A 33 -4.66 -12.52 11.39
N ASP A 34 -5.36 -11.40 11.52
CA ASP A 34 -5.46 -10.65 12.78
C ASP A 34 -6.10 -11.50 13.88
N ALA A 35 -7.20 -12.18 13.58
CA ALA A 35 -7.88 -13.06 14.54
C ALA A 35 -7.01 -14.23 15.03
N ILE A 36 -6.11 -14.72 14.20
CA ILE A 36 -5.13 -15.75 14.58
C ILE A 36 -4.03 -15.14 15.45
N LEU A 37 -3.44 -14.01 15.01
CA LEU A 37 -2.34 -13.36 15.72
C LEU A 37 -2.74 -12.87 17.12
N GLU A 38 -4.00 -12.54 17.33
CA GLU A 38 -4.52 -12.21 18.63
C GLU A 38 -4.53 -13.37 19.63
N GLN A 39 -4.65 -14.62 19.17
CA GLN A 39 -4.55 -15.83 20.02
C GLN A 39 -3.17 -16.49 19.94
N ASP A 40 -2.43 -16.29 18.87
CA ASP A 40 -1.14 -16.94 18.61
C ASP A 40 -0.25 -16.02 17.73
N PRO A 41 0.46 -15.03 18.33
CA PRO A 41 1.34 -14.13 17.57
C PRO A 41 2.48 -14.83 16.83
N THR A 42 2.75 -16.10 17.13
CA THR A 42 3.78 -16.90 16.44
C THR A 42 3.22 -17.81 15.37
N ALA A 43 1.93 -17.75 15.13
CA ALA A 43 1.28 -18.53 14.08
C ALA A 43 1.91 -18.32 12.70
N ARG A 44 1.85 -19.36 11.89
CA ARG A 44 2.23 -19.33 10.48
C ARG A 44 0.96 -19.27 9.66
N VAL A 45 0.74 -18.16 8.98
CA VAL A 45 -0.49 -17.92 8.26
C VAL A 45 -0.16 -17.50 6.83
N ALA A 46 -0.76 -18.19 5.88
CA ALA A 46 -0.89 -17.80 4.49
C ALA A 46 -2.35 -18.05 4.11
N ALA A 47 -3.20 -17.06 4.33
CA ALA A 47 -4.64 -17.14 4.07
C ALA A 47 -4.97 -16.45 2.75
N GLU A 48 -5.61 -17.16 1.85
CA GLU A 48 -6.05 -16.67 0.55
C GLU A 48 -7.56 -16.80 0.42
N THR A 49 -8.19 -15.79 -0.16
CA THR A 49 -9.64 -15.70 -0.31
C THR A 49 -9.99 -15.48 -1.78
N LEU A 50 -10.97 -16.23 -2.26
CA LEU A 50 -11.69 -15.93 -3.49
C LEU A 50 -13.11 -15.52 -3.12
N CYS A 51 -13.61 -14.40 -3.63
CA CYS A 51 -14.99 -13.99 -3.47
C CYS A 51 -15.68 -13.76 -4.83
N ASN A 52 -16.93 -14.20 -4.92
CA ASN A 52 -17.79 -14.02 -6.07
C ASN A 52 -19.25 -13.99 -5.60
N THR A 53 -20.21 -13.80 -6.51
CA THR A 53 -21.64 -13.74 -6.18
C THR A 53 -22.09 -14.95 -5.34
N GLY A 54 -22.43 -14.70 -4.07
CA GLY A 54 -22.91 -15.73 -3.14
C GLY A 54 -21.90 -16.82 -2.76
N LEU A 55 -20.61 -16.63 -3.06
CA LEU A 55 -19.54 -17.60 -2.80
C LEU A 55 -18.32 -16.92 -2.20
N VAL A 56 -17.81 -17.45 -1.09
CA VAL A 56 -16.48 -17.19 -0.54
C VAL A 56 -15.74 -18.52 -0.40
N VAL A 57 -14.54 -18.60 -0.96
CA VAL A 57 -13.65 -19.76 -0.80
C VAL A 57 -12.42 -19.29 -0.02
N LEU A 58 -12.15 -19.95 1.08
CA LEU A 58 -10.94 -19.75 1.90
C LEU A 58 -9.98 -20.90 1.61
N ALA A 59 -8.73 -20.57 1.35
CA ALA A 59 -7.65 -21.53 1.11
C ALA A 59 -6.38 -21.04 1.78
N GLY A 60 -5.39 -21.91 1.94
CA GLY A 60 -4.08 -21.54 2.47
C GLY A 60 -3.47 -22.54 3.41
N GLU A 61 -2.29 -22.22 3.94
CA GLU A 61 -1.54 -23.02 4.90
C GLU A 61 -1.48 -22.25 6.24
N ILE A 62 -2.04 -22.84 7.29
CA ILE A 62 -2.10 -22.25 8.62
C ILE A 62 -1.59 -23.26 9.65
N THR A 63 -0.58 -22.84 10.42
CA THR A 63 -0.08 -23.56 11.59
C THR A 63 -0.25 -22.65 12.79
N THR A 64 -1.15 -23.01 13.71
CA THR A 64 -1.50 -22.18 14.86
C THR A 64 -2.08 -23.03 15.98
N ASN A 65 -1.98 -22.50 17.22
CA ASN A 65 -2.74 -22.99 18.37
C ASN A 65 -4.07 -22.23 18.56
N ALA A 66 -4.32 -21.19 17.76
CA ALA A 66 -5.57 -20.43 17.81
C ALA A 66 -6.77 -21.29 17.39
N VAL A 67 -7.90 -21.02 18.04
CA VAL A 67 -9.20 -21.62 17.67
C VAL A 67 -10.09 -20.47 17.18
N ILE A 68 -10.31 -20.42 15.87
CA ILE A 68 -11.10 -19.37 15.24
C ILE A 68 -12.26 -19.96 14.46
N ASP A 69 -13.36 -19.22 14.39
CA ASP A 69 -14.47 -19.54 13.48
C ASP A 69 -14.26 -18.76 12.17
N TYR A 70 -13.87 -19.46 11.13
CA TYR A 70 -13.63 -18.89 9.82
C TYR A 70 -14.90 -18.29 9.18
N ILE A 71 -16.08 -18.77 9.57
CA ILE A 71 -17.35 -18.26 9.05
C ILE A 71 -17.68 -16.93 9.70
N ASP A 72 -17.55 -16.84 11.03
CA ASP A 72 -17.74 -15.58 11.76
C ASP A 72 -16.71 -14.54 11.39
N ILE A 73 -15.45 -14.93 11.12
CA ILE A 73 -14.40 -14.01 10.65
C ILE A 73 -14.67 -13.51 9.24
N ALA A 74 -15.12 -14.37 8.34
CA ALA A 74 -15.59 -13.91 7.04
C ALA A 74 -16.82 -12.98 7.15
N GLN A 75 -17.44 -12.90 8.34
CA GLN A 75 -18.57 -12.05 8.69
C GLN A 75 -18.29 -10.98 9.77
N GLY A 76 -17.17 -11.05 10.53
CA GLY A 76 -16.76 -10.05 11.55
C GLY A 76 -15.98 -10.59 12.77
N VAL A 77 -14.80 -10.18 13.05
CA VAL A 77 -13.61 -10.70 13.78
C VAL A 77 -13.50 -10.53 15.30
N ASP A 78 -12.70 -11.39 16.00
CA ASP A 78 -11.67 -11.20 17.10
C ASP A 78 -11.21 -12.49 17.77
N SER A 79 -10.07 -12.67 18.41
CA SER A 79 -8.82 -12.28 19.10
C SER A 79 -7.96 -13.47 19.66
N ALA A 80 -6.78 -13.50 20.07
CA ALA A 80 -5.40 -13.21 20.42
C ALA A 80 -4.41 -14.33 20.97
N HIS A 81 -3.07 -14.19 20.78
CA HIS A 81 -1.73 -14.50 21.44
C HIS A 81 -1.21 -15.94 21.61
N ASP A 82 0.10 -16.24 21.63
CA ASP A 82 1.45 -15.81 21.97
C ASP A 82 2.58 -16.76 21.45
N ASP A 83 3.80 -16.57 21.73
CA ASP A 83 5.18 -16.40 21.36
C ASP A 83 6.11 -17.63 21.27
N ASN A 84 7.08 -17.71 20.34
CA ASN A 84 8.53 -17.89 20.54
C ASN A 84 9.38 -18.02 19.25
N LEU A 85 10.70 -17.80 19.37
CA LEU A 85 11.62 -17.25 18.35
C LEU A 85 12.76 -18.19 17.89
N ASP A 86 13.02 -18.29 16.61
CA ASP A 86 14.26 -18.31 15.80
C ASP A 86 14.05 -18.88 14.39
N GLN A 87 14.12 -18.02 13.32
CA GLN A 87 13.80 -18.46 11.96
C GLN A 87 14.57 -17.72 10.88
N GLY A 88 15.03 -18.46 9.86
CA GLY A 88 15.50 -17.94 8.58
C GLY A 88 14.35 -17.52 7.66
N ALA A 89 14.64 -16.88 6.52
CA ALA A 89 13.64 -16.52 5.53
C ALA A 89 12.91 -17.78 5.02
N GLY A 90 11.59 -17.71 4.93
CA GLY A 90 10.74 -18.84 4.54
C GLY A 90 10.68 -19.09 3.03
N ASP A 91 11.24 -18.15 2.20
CA ASP A 91 11.20 -18.26 0.76
C ASP A 91 12.43 -17.59 0.11
N GLN A 92 12.61 -17.81 -1.19
CA GLN A 92 13.60 -17.19 -2.07
C GLN A 92 12.92 -16.05 -2.84
N VAL A 93 13.06 -14.83 -2.35
CA VAL A 93 12.30 -13.67 -2.84
C VAL A 93 13.13 -12.39 -2.83
N LEU A 94 12.67 -11.41 -3.59
CA LEU A 94 13.14 -10.03 -3.53
C LEU A 94 11.95 -9.07 -3.40
N MET A 95 12.17 -7.93 -2.73
CA MET A 95 11.17 -6.90 -2.53
C MET A 95 11.79 -5.51 -2.63
N PHE A 96 10.93 -4.53 -2.82
CA PHE A 96 11.32 -3.14 -2.96
C PHE A 96 10.66 -2.26 -1.92
N GLY A 97 11.42 -1.28 -1.41
CA GLY A 97 10.93 -0.12 -0.70
C GLY A 97 11.19 1.15 -1.51
N TYR A 98 10.32 2.14 -1.37
CA TYR A 98 10.46 3.41 -2.05
C TYR A 98 9.97 4.57 -1.20
N ALA A 99 10.58 5.74 -1.37
CA ALA A 99 10.10 7.02 -0.87
C ALA A 99 10.55 8.14 -1.81
N CYS A 100 9.78 9.21 -1.88
CA CYS A 100 10.13 10.44 -2.61
C CYS A 100 9.50 11.65 -1.93
N ASN A 101 10.04 12.84 -2.20
CA ASN A 101 9.61 14.10 -1.58
C ASN A 101 8.42 14.78 -2.30
N GLU A 102 7.59 14.01 -3.02
CA GLU A 102 6.46 14.57 -3.77
C GLU A 102 5.24 14.89 -2.90
N THR A 103 5.13 14.25 -1.72
CA THR A 103 4.06 14.48 -0.73
C THR A 103 4.65 14.53 0.68
N PRO A 104 3.94 15.10 1.68
CA PRO A 104 4.39 15.08 3.08
C PRO A 104 4.64 13.68 3.63
N GLU A 105 3.84 12.71 3.20
CA GLU A 105 3.95 11.28 3.57
C GLU A 105 5.12 10.58 2.85
N LEU A 106 5.86 11.31 2.00
CA LEU A 106 6.97 10.81 1.19
C LEU A 106 6.56 9.68 0.24
N MET A 107 5.40 9.85 -0.39
CA MET A 107 4.83 8.96 -1.40
C MET A 107 4.80 9.61 -2.79
N PRO A 108 4.79 8.80 -3.86
CA PRO A 108 4.50 9.31 -5.21
C PRO A 108 3.11 9.94 -5.28
N LEU A 109 3.04 11.15 -5.84
CA LEU A 109 1.81 11.95 -5.89
C LEU A 109 0.63 11.26 -6.60
N PRO A 110 0.81 10.56 -7.75
CA PRO A 110 -0.31 9.94 -8.46
C PRO A 110 -1.04 8.88 -7.63
N ILE A 111 -0.31 7.95 -6.99
CA ILE A 111 -0.93 6.91 -6.15
C ILE A 111 -1.52 7.50 -4.87
N TYR A 112 -0.85 8.48 -4.27
CA TYR A 112 -1.36 9.18 -3.10
C TYR A 112 -2.74 9.80 -3.38
N LEU A 113 -2.87 10.57 -4.45
CA LEU A 113 -4.16 11.18 -4.82
C LEU A 113 -5.20 10.11 -5.21
N ALA A 114 -4.80 9.05 -5.92
CA ALA A 114 -5.71 7.97 -6.28
C ALA A 114 -6.31 7.29 -5.03
N HIS A 115 -5.51 7.03 -4.00
CA HIS A 115 -6.01 6.52 -2.71
C HIS A 115 -6.98 7.50 -2.04
N ARG A 116 -6.62 8.78 -1.94
CA ARG A 116 -7.48 9.79 -1.30
C ARG A 116 -8.85 9.92 -1.97
N LEU A 117 -8.94 9.74 -3.29
CA LEU A 117 -10.20 9.78 -4.02
C LEU A 117 -11.15 8.64 -3.63
N VAL A 118 -10.68 7.40 -3.57
CA VAL A 118 -11.53 6.25 -3.21
C VAL A 118 -11.81 6.17 -1.71
N GLU A 119 -10.91 6.65 -0.88
CA GLU A 119 -11.14 6.80 0.55
C GLU A 119 -12.26 7.82 0.82
N ARG A 120 -12.18 9.01 0.19
CA ARG A 120 -13.22 10.02 0.30
C ARG A 120 -14.57 9.53 -0.26
N GLN A 121 -14.57 8.73 -1.33
CA GLN A 121 -15.79 8.11 -1.83
C GLN A 121 -16.45 7.22 -0.75
N ALA A 122 -15.67 6.43 -0.04
CA ALA A 122 -16.16 5.59 1.05
C ALA A 122 -16.67 6.42 2.23
N ASP A 123 -15.99 7.50 2.60
CA ASP A 123 -16.41 8.40 3.67
C ASP A 123 -17.76 9.06 3.37
N LEU A 124 -17.91 9.63 2.16
CA LEU A 124 -19.15 10.27 1.73
C LEU A 124 -20.33 9.30 1.60
N ARG A 125 -20.04 8.02 1.35
CA ARG A 125 -21.02 6.94 1.38
C ARG A 125 -21.44 6.61 2.82
N ARG A 126 -20.48 6.49 3.74
CA ARG A 126 -20.72 6.13 5.14
C ARG A 126 -21.43 7.23 5.93
N ASP A 127 -21.06 8.50 5.71
CA ASP A 127 -21.66 9.65 6.40
C ASP A 127 -23.01 10.08 5.78
N GLY A 128 -23.40 9.48 4.64
CA GLY A 128 -24.67 9.71 3.99
C GLY A 128 -24.78 11.02 3.21
N ARG A 129 -23.69 11.77 3.03
CA ARG A 129 -23.70 13.00 2.19
C ARG A 129 -24.00 12.71 0.72
N LEU A 130 -23.53 11.58 0.21
CA LEU A 130 -23.89 11.07 -1.11
C LEU A 130 -24.54 9.67 -0.95
N PRO A 131 -25.81 9.59 -0.54
CA PRO A 131 -26.45 8.34 -0.11
C PRO A 131 -26.67 7.34 -1.27
N TRP A 132 -26.52 7.78 -2.49
CA TRP A 132 -26.59 6.93 -3.69
C TRP A 132 -25.27 6.21 -4.02
N LEU A 133 -24.14 6.53 -3.36
CA LEU A 133 -22.88 5.81 -3.53
C LEU A 133 -22.99 4.35 -3.03
N ARG A 134 -22.32 3.45 -3.75
CA ARG A 134 -22.16 2.04 -3.40
C ARG A 134 -20.67 1.73 -3.16
N PRO A 135 -20.34 0.59 -2.54
CA PRO A 135 -18.97 0.35 -2.05
C PRO A 135 -17.88 0.24 -3.12
N ASP A 136 -18.20 -0.26 -4.33
CA ASP A 136 -17.19 -0.51 -5.36
C ASP A 136 -16.86 0.77 -6.14
N ALA A 137 -15.56 1.09 -6.19
CA ALA A 137 -15.06 2.22 -6.96
C ALA A 137 -13.61 2.01 -7.40
N LYS A 138 -13.24 2.69 -8.50
CA LYS A 138 -11.87 2.78 -9.00
C LYS A 138 -11.54 4.23 -9.31
N SER A 139 -10.36 4.66 -8.92
CA SER A 139 -9.79 5.95 -9.29
C SER A 139 -8.54 5.78 -10.14
N GLN A 140 -8.25 6.78 -10.95
CA GLN A 140 -6.99 6.89 -11.68
C GLN A 140 -6.63 8.37 -11.77
N VAL A 141 -5.37 8.70 -11.49
CA VAL A 141 -4.87 10.09 -11.52
C VAL A 141 -3.65 10.15 -12.41
N THR A 142 -3.70 11.03 -13.41
CA THR A 142 -2.58 11.33 -14.30
C THR A 142 -1.99 12.68 -13.93
N ILE A 143 -0.71 12.69 -13.62
CA ILE A 143 0.07 13.88 -13.25
C ILE A 143 1.03 14.24 -14.39
N ARG A 144 1.13 15.53 -14.67
CA ARG A 144 2.15 16.09 -15.55
C ARG A 144 3.42 16.36 -14.73
N TYR A 145 4.52 15.83 -15.22
CA TYR A 145 5.86 16.07 -14.69
C TYR A 145 6.65 16.96 -15.65
N GLU A 146 7.30 17.96 -15.11
CA GLU A 146 8.22 18.85 -15.83
C GLU A 146 9.58 18.82 -15.10
N ASN A 147 10.63 18.47 -15.80
CA ASN A 147 11.96 18.23 -15.22
C ASN A 147 11.95 17.23 -14.04
N GLY A 148 11.07 16.22 -14.11
CA GLY A 148 10.93 15.19 -13.08
C GLY A 148 10.16 15.64 -11.84
N ILE A 149 9.58 16.84 -11.83
CA ILE A 149 8.79 17.41 -10.72
C ILE A 149 7.31 17.40 -11.12
N PRO A 150 6.38 16.95 -10.23
CA PRO A 150 4.96 17.02 -10.52
C PRO A 150 4.47 18.47 -10.54
N THR A 151 3.83 18.87 -11.64
CA THR A 151 3.44 20.29 -11.85
C THR A 151 1.95 20.51 -11.99
N ALA A 152 1.20 19.53 -12.50
CA ALA A 152 -0.25 19.66 -12.69
C ALA A 152 -0.95 18.31 -12.72
N VAL A 153 -2.21 18.28 -12.31
CA VAL A 153 -3.13 17.19 -12.62
C VAL A 153 -3.64 17.37 -14.04
N ASP A 154 -3.49 16.34 -14.87
CA ASP A 154 -3.92 16.31 -16.26
C ASP A 154 -5.30 15.67 -16.41
N THR A 155 -5.46 14.47 -15.87
CA THR A 155 -6.70 13.67 -15.98
C THR A 155 -7.03 13.00 -14.66
N VAL A 156 -8.31 12.99 -14.30
CA VAL A 156 -8.85 12.20 -13.20
C VAL A 156 -9.97 11.32 -13.73
N VAL A 157 -9.82 10.01 -13.53
CA VAL A 157 -10.89 9.03 -13.80
C VAL A 157 -11.42 8.55 -12.45
N LEU A 158 -12.74 8.52 -12.28
CA LEU A 158 -13.38 7.90 -11.15
C LEU A 158 -14.62 7.14 -11.60
N SER A 159 -14.58 5.82 -11.49
CA SER A 159 -15.73 4.96 -11.70
C SER A 159 -16.25 4.50 -10.34
N THR A 160 -17.51 4.79 -10.05
CA THR A 160 -18.13 4.43 -8.77
C THR A 160 -19.47 3.74 -8.97
N GLN A 161 -19.69 2.68 -8.23
CA GLN A 161 -20.97 2.00 -8.11
C GLN A 161 -21.97 2.95 -7.45
N HIS A 162 -23.21 2.94 -7.94
CA HIS A 162 -24.28 3.83 -7.47
C HIS A 162 -25.67 3.14 -7.48
N HIS A 163 -26.62 3.73 -6.79
CA HIS A 163 -28.00 3.30 -6.85
C HIS A 163 -28.59 3.37 -8.28
N ALA A 164 -29.53 2.50 -8.58
CA ALA A 164 -30.20 2.46 -9.88
C ALA A 164 -31.03 3.72 -10.16
N ASP A 165 -31.53 4.37 -9.13
CA ASP A 165 -32.49 5.48 -9.23
C ASP A 165 -31.86 6.84 -9.41
N VAL A 166 -30.51 6.95 -9.32
CA VAL A 166 -29.78 8.20 -9.52
C VAL A 166 -29.42 8.38 -11.01
N SER A 167 -29.52 9.63 -11.50
CA SER A 167 -29.09 9.96 -12.85
C SER A 167 -27.56 9.99 -12.99
N LEU A 168 -27.04 9.69 -14.19
CA LEU A 168 -25.59 9.82 -14.45
C LEU A 168 -25.10 11.25 -14.32
N GLU A 169 -25.93 12.24 -14.58
CA GLU A 169 -25.62 13.65 -14.41
C GLU A 169 -25.37 13.96 -12.94
N THR A 170 -26.28 13.56 -12.05
CA THR A 170 -26.13 13.70 -10.60
C THR A 170 -24.89 12.96 -10.07
N VAL A 171 -24.61 11.76 -10.59
CA VAL A 171 -23.39 11.01 -10.23
C VAL A 171 -22.14 11.81 -10.66
N ARG A 172 -22.09 12.32 -11.88
CA ARG A 172 -20.94 13.10 -12.38
C ARG A 172 -20.71 14.35 -11.57
N GLU A 173 -21.78 15.14 -11.35
CA GLU A 173 -21.70 16.37 -10.57
C GLU A 173 -21.24 16.11 -9.15
N GLY A 174 -21.88 15.19 -8.43
CA GLY A 174 -21.53 14.85 -7.05
C GLY A 174 -20.11 14.29 -6.92
N VAL A 175 -19.65 13.48 -7.86
CA VAL A 175 -18.26 12.97 -7.87
C VAL A 175 -17.25 14.11 -8.10
N ILE A 176 -17.50 14.99 -9.04
CA ILE A 176 -16.57 16.11 -9.32
C ILE A 176 -16.52 17.07 -8.14
N GLU A 177 -17.69 17.51 -7.64
CA GLU A 177 -17.75 18.58 -6.63
C GLU A 177 -17.39 18.08 -5.22
N GLU A 178 -17.86 16.88 -4.84
CA GLU A 178 -17.74 16.39 -3.45
C GLU A 178 -16.55 15.41 -3.26
N ILE A 179 -16.06 14.74 -4.32
CA ILE A 179 -14.96 13.80 -4.22
C ILE A 179 -13.70 14.39 -4.82
N ILE A 180 -13.70 14.77 -6.11
CA ILE A 180 -12.47 15.11 -6.84
C ILE A 180 -11.92 16.47 -6.41
N ARG A 181 -12.72 17.52 -6.50
CA ARG A 181 -12.27 18.90 -6.22
C ARG A 181 -11.68 19.10 -4.82
N PRO A 182 -12.26 18.54 -3.74
CA PRO A 182 -11.69 18.68 -2.40
C PRO A 182 -10.36 17.95 -2.18
N ILE A 183 -10.05 16.95 -3.01
CA ILE A 183 -8.83 16.14 -2.90
C ILE A 183 -7.69 16.71 -3.75
N ILE A 184 -7.99 17.31 -4.90
CA ILE A 184 -6.93 17.84 -5.78
C ILE A 184 -6.38 19.15 -5.22
N PRO A 185 -5.08 19.24 -4.90
CA PRO A 185 -4.46 20.46 -4.40
C PRO A 185 -4.58 21.63 -5.41
N ALA A 186 -4.97 22.79 -4.93
CA ALA A 186 -5.22 23.97 -5.80
C ALA A 186 -4.00 24.39 -6.64
N ASN A 187 -2.78 24.20 -6.11
CA ASN A 187 -1.53 24.50 -6.81
C ASN A 187 -1.23 23.55 -7.99
N LEU A 188 -1.94 22.43 -8.09
CA LEU A 188 -1.84 21.45 -9.18
C LEU A 188 -2.94 21.62 -10.23
N ILE A 189 -3.86 22.56 -10.05
CA ILE A 189 -4.88 22.93 -11.03
C ILE A 189 -4.30 24.00 -11.95
N LYS A 190 -3.68 23.57 -13.05
CA LYS A 190 -3.08 24.47 -14.05
C LYS A 190 -3.75 24.27 -15.42
N GLY A 191 -4.90 24.90 -15.60
CA GLY A 191 -5.75 24.74 -16.78
C GLY A 191 -6.88 23.75 -16.56
N ASP A 192 -7.47 23.25 -17.65
CA ASP A 192 -8.60 22.35 -17.61
C ASP A 192 -8.15 20.91 -17.26
N ILE A 193 -8.65 20.39 -16.16
CA ILE A 193 -8.49 18.97 -15.80
C ILE A 193 -9.55 18.15 -16.55
N LYS A 194 -9.15 17.07 -17.20
CA LYS A 194 -10.06 16.13 -17.83
C LYS A 194 -10.69 15.21 -16.80
N TYR A 195 -11.97 15.40 -16.50
CA TYR A 195 -12.74 14.53 -15.60
C TYR A 195 -13.47 13.44 -16.39
N LEU A 196 -13.22 12.17 -16.03
CA LEU A 196 -13.86 11.00 -16.61
C LEU A 196 -14.59 10.23 -15.49
N VAL A 197 -15.87 10.57 -15.27
CA VAL A 197 -16.71 9.94 -14.26
C VAL A 197 -17.65 8.93 -14.92
N ASN A 198 -17.58 7.67 -14.50
CA ASN A 198 -18.35 6.57 -15.07
C ASN A 198 -18.41 6.62 -16.62
N PRO A 199 -17.27 6.61 -17.31
CA PRO A 199 -17.24 6.85 -18.76
C PRO A 199 -17.98 5.79 -19.57
N THR A 200 -18.20 4.59 -19.04
CA THR A 200 -19.00 3.51 -19.67
C THR A 200 -20.49 3.60 -19.39
N GLY A 201 -20.91 4.61 -18.58
CA GLY A 201 -22.31 4.79 -18.20
C GLY A 201 -22.64 4.26 -16.81
N ARG A 202 -23.79 3.62 -16.64
CA ARG A 202 -24.31 3.17 -15.34
C ARG A 202 -23.47 2.06 -14.74
N PHE A 203 -23.15 2.21 -13.46
CA PHE A 203 -22.43 1.21 -12.67
C PHE A 203 -23.27 0.84 -11.43
N VAL A 204 -24.28 0.02 -11.62
CA VAL A 204 -25.24 -0.38 -10.57
C VAL A 204 -24.84 -1.69 -9.91
N ILE A 205 -24.34 -2.67 -10.68
CA ILE A 205 -23.86 -3.95 -10.17
C ILE A 205 -22.33 -3.87 -10.06
N GLY A 206 -21.80 -4.13 -8.88
CA GLY A 206 -20.37 -4.07 -8.58
C GLY A 206 -20.01 -4.94 -7.37
N GLY A 207 -18.75 -4.86 -6.93
CA GLY A 207 -18.23 -5.71 -5.88
C GLY A 207 -18.27 -7.20 -6.24
N PRO A 208 -18.25 -8.12 -5.27
CA PRO A 208 -18.32 -9.56 -5.52
C PRO A 208 -19.58 -10.03 -6.26
N GLN A 209 -20.64 -9.23 -6.26
CA GLN A 209 -21.82 -9.50 -7.07
C GLN A 209 -21.57 -9.28 -8.57
N GLY A 210 -20.69 -8.38 -8.93
CA GLY A 210 -20.39 -8.02 -10.32
C GLY A 210 -19.28 -8.84 -10.96
N TYR A 211 -18.26 -9.21 -10.18
CA TYR A 211 -17.08 -9.93 -10.67
C TYR A 211 -16.26 -10.54 -9.54
N CYS A 212 -15.40 -11.50 -9.89
CA CYS A 212 -14.60 -12.26 -8.95
C CYS A 212 -13.45 -11.41 -8.37
N GLY A 213 -13.19 -11.58 -7.06
CA GLY A 213 -12.03 -11.06 -6.36
C GLY A 213 -11.15 -12.18 -5.81
N LEU A 214 -9.85 -11.90 -5.73
CA LEU A 214 -8.86 -12.78 -5.10
C LEU A 214 -7.86 -11.96 -4.29
N THR A 215 -7.40 -12.54 -3.18
CA THR A 215 -6.31 -11.97 -2.37
C THR A 215 -5.05 -11.77 -3.22
N GLY A 216 -4.39 -10.62 -3.05
CA GLY A 216 -3.10 -10.34 -3.67
C GLY A 216 -3.14 -9.98 -5.15
N ARG A 217 -4.29 -9.52 -5.68
CA ARG A 217 -4.42 -9.07 -7.07
C ARG A 217 -4.32 -7.55 -7.27
N LYS A 218 -4.01 -6.80 -6.21
CA LYS A 218 -3.84 -5.34 -6.24
C LYS A 218 -2.48 -4.88 -5.70
N ILE A 219 -1.43 -5.69 -5.95
CA ILE A 219 -0.09 -5.50 -5.38
C ILE A 219 0.56 -4.14 -5.76
N ILE A 220 0.23 -3.59 -6.91
CA ILE A 220 0.72 -2.27 -7.35
C ILE A 220 -0.06 -1.14 -6.66
N VAL A 221 -1.37 -1.31 -6.48
CA VAL A 221 -2.22 -0.41 -5.67
C VAL A 221 -1.78 -0.43 -4.21
N ASP A 222 -1.44 -1.60 -3.68
CA ASP A 222 -0.98 -1.79 -2.31
C ASP A 222 0.36 -1.11 -2.01
N THR A 223 1.15 -0.80 -3.03
CA THR A 223 2.52 -0.28 -2.91
C THR A 223 2.66 1.14 -3.47
N TYR A 224 3.29 1.30 -4.63
CA TYR A 224 3.71 2.64 -5.11
C TYR A 224 3.05 3.07 -6.43
N GLY A 225 1.98 2.38 -6.88
CA GLY A 225 1.23 2.77 -8.08
C GLY A 225 2.04 2.73 -9.38
N GLY A 226 3.09 1.91 -9.42
CA GLY A 226 3.99 1.79 -10.58
C GLY A 226 5.18 2.75 -10.57
N ALA A 227 5.30 3.64 -9.59
CA ALA A 227 6.45 4.56 -9.48
C ALA A 227 7.76 3.84 -9.07
N ALA A 228 7.67 2.67 -8.49
CA ALA A 228 8.80 1.79 -8.15
C ALA A 228 8.57 0.38 -8.70
N PRO A 229 9.64 -0.40 -8.92
CA PRO A 229 9.53 -1.83 -9.19
C PRO A 229 8.79 -2.58 -8.09
N HIS A 230 8.28 -3.77 -8.40
CA HIS A 230 7.65 -4.69 -7.45
C HIS A 230 8.30 -6.08 -7.54
N GLY A 231 8.46 -6.76 -6.40
CA GLY A 231 9.04 -8.11 -6.35
C GLY A 231 8.07 -9.22 -6.74
N GLY A 232 6.76 -8.92 -6.77
CA GLY A 232 5.68 -9.85 -7.13
C GLY A 232 4.96 -10.47 -5.94
N GLY A 233 5.51 -10.39 -4.72
CA GLY A 233 4.88 -10.94 -3.52
C GLY A 233 3.69 -10.10 -3.03
N ALA A 234 2.55 -10.74 -2.80
CA ALA A 234 1.38 -10.13 -2.17
C ALA A 234 1.55 -10.07 -0.64
N PHE A 235 0.80 -9.17 0.02
CA PHE A 235 0.91 -8.93 1.46
C PHE A 235 -0.24 -9.57 2.25
N SER A 236 -1.49 -9.27 1.89
CA SER A 236 -2.67 -9.66 2.65
C SER A 236 -2.74 -11.16 2.88
N GLY A 237 -3.15 -11.57 4.07
CA GLY A 237 -3.22 -12.97 4.51
C GLY A 237 -1.90 -13.60 4.95
N LYS A 238 -0.76 -12.92 4.77
CA LYS A 238 0.57 -13.43 5.16
C LYS A 238 0.99 -12.87 6.51
N ASP A 239 1.37 -13.76 7.45
CA ASP A 239 1.98 -13.38 8.73
C ASP A 239 3.39 -12.77 8.53
N PRO A 240 3.93 -12.01 9.51
CA PRO A 240 5.20 -11.29 9.35
C PRO A 240 6.45 -12.18 9.23
N SER A 241 6.36 -13.49 9.35
CA SER A 241 7.47 -14.40 9.00
C SER A 241 7.70 -14.48 7.48
N LYS A 242 6.69 -14.14 6.70
CA LYS A 242 6.79 -14.07 5.24
C LYS A 242 7.45 -12.74 4.86
N VAL A 243 8.68 -12.81 4.39
CA VAL A 243 9.48 -11.63 4.01
C VAL A 243 8.91 -10.86 2.81
N ASP A 244 8.05 -11.46 2.01
CA ASP A 244 7.23 -10.73 1.00
C ASP A 244 6.56 -9.52 1.64
N ARG A 245 5.98 -9.69 2.83
CA ARG A 245 5.30 -8.63 3.57
C ARG A 245 6.27 -7.86 4.48
N SER A 246 6.91 -8.52 5.42
CA SER A 246 7.71 -7.87 6.45
C SER A 246 8.92 -7.12 5.89
N ALA A 247 9.63 -7.68 4.91
CA ALA A 247 10.78 -6.99 4.33
C ALA A 247 10.38 -5.93 3.30
N ALA A 248 9.20 -5.99 2.67
CA ALA A 248 8.66 -4.87 1.90
C ALA A 248 8.34 -3.68 2.83
N TYR A 249 7.79 -3.93 4.01
CA TYR A 249 7.58 -2.91 5.04
C TYR A 249 8.90 -2.33 5.55
N ALA A 250 9.90 -3.18 5.82
CA ALA A 250 11.25 -2.72 6.19
C ALA A 250 11.91 -1.90 5.07
N GLY A 251 11.75 -2.29 3.82
CA GLY A 251 12.23 -1.53 2.66
C GLY A 251 11.61 -0.13 2.60
N ARG A 252 10.29 -0.02 2.85
CA ARG A 252 9.60 1.28 2.97
C ARG A 252 10.16 2.11 4.13
N TYR A 253 10.33 1.50 5.30
CA TYR A 253 10.89 2.16 6.48
C TYR A 253 12.29 2.70 6.22
N VAL A 254 13.16 1.91 5.59
CA VAL A 254 14.52 2.35 5.19
C VAL A 254 14.45 3.51 4.20
N ALA A 255 13.69 3.37 3.11
CA ALA A 255 13.58 4.40 2.08
C ALA A 255 13.01 5.71 2.65
N LYS A 256 11.97 5.62 3.49
CA LYS A 256 11.35 6.80 4.12
C LYS A 256 12.31 7.53 5.04
N ASN A 257 13.09 6.82 5.85
CA ASN A 257 14.09 7.43 6.73
C ASN A 257 15.25 8.09 5.95
N ILE A 258 15.68 7.50 4.83
CA ILE A 258 16.71 8.11 3.96
C ILE A 258 16.23 9.45 3.40
N VAL A 259 15.02 9.52 2.87
CA VAL A 259 14.44 10.75 2.31
C VAL A 259 14.13 11.75 3.42
N ALA A 260 13.54 11.33 4.53
CA ALA A 260 13.28 12.19 5.71
C ALA A 260 14.56 12.76 6.32
N ALA A 261 15.65 12.02 6.31
CA ALA A 261 16.97 12.50 6.71
C ALA A 261 17.53 13.58 5.77
N GLY A 262 16.92 13.78 4.60
CA GLY A 262 17.39 14.67 3.56
C GLY A 262 18.65 14.17 2.84
N LEU A 263 18.93 12.86 2.91
CA LEU A 263 20.06 12.23 2.20
C LEU A 263 19.81 12.15 0.69
N ALA A 264 18.55 12.09 0.27
CA ALA A 264 18.13 12.09 -1.13
C ALA A 264 16.71 12.65 -1.27
N GLU A 265 16.32 13.07 -2.47
CA GLU A 265 14.94 13.47 -2.79
C GLU A 265 14.02 12.26 -3.05
N LYS A 266 14.61 11.16 -3.50
CA LYS A 266 13.94 9.87 -3.70
C LYS A 266 14.93 8.72 -3.49
N CYS A 267 14.40 7.61 -3.01
CA CYS A 267 15.21 6.43 -2.71
C CYS A 267 14.44 5.16 -3.03
N LEU A 268 15.06 4.30 -3.83
CA LEU A 268 14.65 2.92 -4.03
C LEU A 268 15.57 2.01 -3.22
N VAL A 269 14.96 1.07 -2.50
CA VAL A 269 15.65 0.01 -1.75
C VAL A 269 15.23 -1.32 -2.33
N GLN A 270 16.17 -2.18 -2.70
CA GLN A 270 15.89 -3.59 -2.98
C GLN A 270 16.53 -4.44 -1.90
N ILE A 271 15.78 -5.41 -1.39
CA ILE A 271 16.27 -6.43 -0.45
C ILE A 271 15.98 -7.80 -1.05
N SER A 272 16.92 -8.73 -0.93
CA SER A 272 16.71 -10.11 -1.40
C SER A 272 17.14 -11.13 -0.36
N TYR A 273 16.47 -12.27 -0.35
CA TYR A 273 16.71 -13.38 0.58
C TYR A 273 16.83 -14.70 -0.15
N ALA A 274 17.60 -15.61 0.43
CA ALA A 274 17.60 -17.03 0.08
C ALA A 274 16.86 -17.83 1.15
N ILE A 275 16.13 -18.85 0.74
CA ILE A 275 15.40 -19.73 1.66
C ILE A 275 16.34 -20.30 2.73
N GLY A 276 15.90 -20.29 3.99
CA GLY A 276 16.66 -20.76 5.15
C GLY A 276 17.82 -19.88 5.59
N VAL A 277 18.09 -18.75 4.91
CA VAL A 277 19.18 -17.83 5.26
C VAL A 277 18.60 -16.58 5.92
N ALA A 278 19.11 -16.25 7.12
CA ALA A 278 18.61 -15.12 7.89
C ALA A 278 19.10 -13.75 7.36
N ARG A 279 20.33 -13.66 6.87
CA ARG A 279 20.85 -12.40 6.33
C ARG A 279 20.37 -12.20 4.89
N PRO A 280 20.00 -10.96 4.51
CA PRO A 280 19.78 -10.62 3.12
C PRO A 280 20.95 -11.05 2.24
N THR A 281 20.65 -11.60 1.06
CA THR A 281 21.68 -11.92 0.05
C THR A 281 22.19 -10.65 -0.63
N SER A 282 21.34 -9.62 -0.72
CA SER A 282 21.76 -8.29 -1.15
C SER A 282 20.85 -7.20 -0.59
N VAL A 283 21.42 -6.02 -0.39
CA VAL A 283 20.70 -4.76 -0.13
C VAL A 283 21.24 -3.75 -1.14
N MET A 284 20.37 -3.21 -1.99
CA MET A 284 20.73 -2.20 -2.99
C MET A 284 19.97 -0.91 -2.71
N ILE A 285 20.69 0.20 -2.76
CA ILE A 285 20.14 1.55 -2.69
C ILE A 285 20.33 2.22 -4.06
N ASN A 286 19.31 2.95 -4.49
CA ASN A 286 19.37 3.80 -5.67
C ASN A 286 18.65 5.12 -5.39
N THR A 287 19.38 6.21 -5.32
CA THR A 287 18.84 7.56 -5.11
C THR A 287 18.53 8.30 -6.42
N TYR A 288 18.67 7.62 -7.56
CA TYR A 288 18.46 8.21 -8.89
C TYR A 288 19.29 9.48 -9.15
N GLY A 289 20.48 9.56 -8.54
CA GLY A 289 21.36 10.72 -8.66
C GLY A 289 20.95 11.93 -7.78
N THR A 290 19.96 11.78 -6.91
CA THR A 290 19.55 12.86 -5.97
C THR A 290 20.26 12.78 -4.62
N GLY A 291 21.12 11.78 -4.41
CA GLY A 291 21.85 11.55 -3.17
C GLY A 291 22.84 12.67 -2.85
N LYS A 292 22.85 13.11 -1.61
CA LYS A 292 23.87 14.08 -1.08
C LYS A 292 25.19 13.42 -0.71
N ILE A 293 25.18 12.12 -0.55
CA ILE A 293 26.34 11.22 -0.41
C ILE A 293 26.16 10.05 -1.37
N SER A 294 27.17 9.23 -1.61
CA SER A 294 27.09 8.13 -2.57
C SER A 294 26.10 7.04 -2.11
N ASP A 295 25.49 6.33 -3.05
CA ASP A 295 24.59 5.21 -2.77
C ASP A 295 25.31 4.10 -1.99
N GLU A 296 26.62 3.88 -2.21
CA GLU A 296 27.44 2.96 -1.44
C GLU A 296 27.54 3.36 0.02
N ARG A 297 27.73 4.69 0.30
CA ARG A 297 27.78 5.18 1.68
C ARG A 297 26.41 5.05 2.36
N ILE A 298 25.33 5.33 1.66
CA ILE A 298 23.97 5.12 2.17
C ILE A 298 23.74 3.63 2.48
N THR A 299 24.17 2.72 1.59
CA THR A 299 24.07 1.26 1.80
C THR A 299 24.84 0.82 3.06
N GLN A 300 26.02 1.38 3.34
CA GLN A 300 26.77 1.13 4.57
C GLN A 300 25.96 1.56 5.82
N LEU A 301 25.38 2.76 5.81
CA LEU A 301 24.55 3.27 6.90
C LEU A 301 23.31 2.38 7.11
N VAL A 302 22.68 1.93 6.03
CA VAL A 302 21.54 1.02 6.12
C VAL A 302 21.94 -0.30 6.82
N ASN A 303 23.06 -0.91 6.42
CA ASN A 303 23.53 -2.14 7.03
C ASN A 303 23.98 -1.96 8.50
N GLU A 304 24.37 -0.75 8.91
CA GLU A 304 24.77 -0.42 10.27
C GLU A 304 23.59 -0.17 11.20
N TYR A 305 22.55 0.52 10.71
CA TYR A 305 21.45 1.02 11.55
C TYR A 305 20.12 0.28 11.42
N PHE A 306 19.98 -0.66 10.47
CA PHE A 306 18.77 -1.46 10.29
C PHE A 306 19.08 -2.95 10.32
N ASP A 307 18.41 -3.67 11.20
CA ASP A 307 18.49 -5.14 11.21
C ASP A 307 17.48 -5.71 10.20
N LEU A 308 17.95 -6.02 9.01
CA LEU A 308 17.13 -6.55 7.91
C LEU A 308 17.06 -8.09 7.90
N ARG A 309 17.46 -8.78 8.97
CA ARG A 309 17.13 -10.20 9.16
C ARG A 309 15.63 -10.34 9.43
N PRO A 310 14.95 -11.43 9.01
CA PRO A 310 13.51 -11.57 9.20
C PRO A 310 13.03 -11.27 10.63
N LYS A 311 13.69 -11.84 11.64
CA LYS A 311 13.41 -11.53 13.05
C LYS A 311 13.77 -10.12 13.48
N GLY A 312 14.86 -9.59 12.97
CA GLY A 312 15.25 -8.20 13.19
C GLY A 312 14.17 -7.24 12.72
N ILE A 313 13.60 -7.50 11.56
CA ILE A 313 12.48 -6.73 10.98
C ILE A 313 11.24 -6.83 11.88
N VAL A 314 10.83 -8.05 12.23
CA VAL A 314 9.65 -8.29 13.08
C VAL A 314 9.76 -7.54 14.41
N LYS A 315 10.94 -7.59 15.04
CA LYS A 315 11.22 -6.86 16.28
C LYS A 315 11.32 -5.35 16.09
N MET A 316 12.01 -4.89 15.03
CA MET A 316 12.25 -3.46 14.75
C MET A 316 10.93 -2.73 14.44
N LEU A 317 10.01 -3.39 13.75
CA LEU A 317 8.73 -2.84 13.34
C LEU A 317 7.55 -3.31 14.21
N ASP A 318 7.80 -4.12 15.25
CA ASP A 318 6.78 -4.65 16.18
C ASP A 318 5.58 -5.28 15.43
N LEU A 319 5.86 -6.27 14.59
CA LEU A 319 4.89 -6.83 13.63
C LEU A 319 4.05 -7.99 14.17
N LEU A 320 4.30 -8.49 15.41
CA LEU A 320 3.52 -9.58 15.99
C LEU A 320 2.22 -9.10 16.65
N ARG A 321 1.55 -8.15 16.03
CA ARG A 321 0.31 -7.54 16.52
C ARG A 321 -0.81 -7.69 15.49
N PRO A 322 -2.09 -7.73 15.91
CA PRO A 322 -3.23 -7.75 14.99
C PRO A 322 -3.47 -6.35 14.39
N ILE A 323 -2.71 -5.97 13.39
CA ILE A 323 -2.70 -4.63 12.76
C ILE A 323 -3.01 -4.68 11.26
N TYR A 324 -3.22 -5.86 10.71
CA TYR A 324 -3.17 -6.09 9.27
C TYR A 324 -4.49 -5.79 8.55
N SER A 325 -5.64 -5.99 9.18
CA SER A 325 -6.95 -5.63 8.61
C SER A 325 -7.03 -4.17 8.15
N LYS A 326 -6.38 -3.26 8.89
CA LYS A 326 -6.30 -1.83 8.52
C LYS A 326 -5.51 -1.58 7.23
N THR A 327 -4.61 -2.47 6.86
CA THR A 327 -3.76 -2.32 5.65
C THR A 327 -4.47 -2.74 4.37
N ALA A 328 -5.54 -3.53 4.49
CA ALA A 328 -6.14 -4.25 3.37
C ALA A 328 -6.90 -3.38 2.36
N ALA A 329 -7.03 -2.08 2.61
CA ALA A 329 -7.56 -1.10 1.67
C ALA A 329 -6.79 0.22 1.76
N TYR A 330 -6.76 0.99 0.66
CA TYR A 330 -6.15 2.34 0.55
C TYR A 330 -4.63 2.37 0.63
N GLY A 331 -3.97 1.26 0.29
CA GLY A 331 -2.52 1.10 0.27
C GLY A 331 -1.90 0.78 1.63
N HIS A 332 -0.75 0.11 1.61
CA HIS A 332 0.02 -0.25 2.81
C HIS A 332 1.00 0.84 3.22
N PHE A 333 1.30 1.81 2.34
CA PHE A 333 2.30 2.86 2.52
C PHE A 333 1.72 4.26 2.38
N GLY A 334 2.38 5.24 2.99
CA GLY A 334 1.95 6.63 2.99
C GLY A 334 0.77 6.92 3.91
N ARG A 335 0.63 6.15 4.98
CA ARG A 335 -0.42 6.27 5.99
C ARG A 335 0.21 6.35 7.38
N GLU A 336 -0.18 7.36 8.15
CA GLU A 336 0.47 7.68 9.43
C GLU A 336 -0.34 7.22 10.65
N GLU A 337 -1.10 6.13 10.52
CA GLU A 337 -1.73 5.46 11.66
C GLU A 337 -0.64 4.94 12.64
N PRO A 338 -0.85 5.07 13.96
CA PRO A 338 0.18 4.70 14.96
C PRO A 338 0.65 3.26 14.88
N GLU A 339 -0.19 2.35 14.37
CA GLU A 339 0.14 0.94 14.21
C GLU A 339 1.11 0.68 13.04
N PHE A 340 1.19 1.61 12.07
CA PHE A 340 2.02 1.46 10.86
C PHE A 340 3.45 1.93 11.12
N THR A 341 4.17 1.18 11.93
CA THR A 341 5.53 1.49 12.40
C THR A 341 6.54 1.66 11.28
N TRP A 342 6.30 1.07 10.11
CA TRP A 342 7.15 1.23 8.92
C TRP A 342 7.05 2.63 8.28
N GLU A 343 6.11 3.45 8.72
CA GLU A 343 6.01 4.86 8.31
C GLU A 343 6.75 5.82 9.25
N ALA A 344 7.29 5.34 10.37
CA ALA A 344 8.07 6.17 11.30
C ALA A 344 9.36 6.69 10.68
N THR A 345 9.76 7.91 11.06
CA THR A 345 11.00 8.57 10.61
C THR A 345 12.00 8.79 11.76
N ASP A 346 11.92 7.93 12.77
CA ASP A 346 12.69 7.98 14.00
C ASP A 346 14.20 7.81 13.81
N LYS A 347 14.63 7.21 12.70
CA LYS A 347 16.04 7.07 12.33
C LYS A 347 16.60 8.21 11.46
N ALA A 348 15.75 9.15 11.02
CA ALA A 348 16.16 10.21 10.10
C ALA A 348 17.27 11.11 10.66
N ALA A 349 17.15 11.56 11.92
CA ALA A 349 18.19 12.39 12.56
C ALA A 349 19.51 11.62 12.70
N LEU A 350 19.46 10.37 13.15
CA LEU A 350 20.63 9.50 13.29
C LEU A 350 21.35 9.31 11.94
N LEU A 351 20.60 9.04 10.87
CA LEU A 351 21.18 8.88 9.53
C LEU A 351 21.82 10.17 9.01
N ARG A 352 21.19 11.33 9.27
CA ARG A 352 21.74 12.65 8.89
C ARG A 352 23.07 12.89 9.59
N ASP A 353 23.15 12.68 10.90
CA ASP A 353 24.36 12.87 11.70
C ASP A 353 25.47 11.90 11.25
N ALA A 354 25.16 10.62 11.05
CA ALA A 354 26.09 9.59 10.60
C ALA A 354 26.60 9.84 9.16
N ALA A 355 25.82 10.56 8.36
CA ALA A 355 26.20 11.01 7.02
C ALA A 355 27.08 12.28 7.04
N GLY A 356 27.23 12.96 8.18
CA GLY A 356 27.95 14.23 8.31
C GLY A 356 27.21 15.43 7.71
N LEU A 357 25.89 15.35 7.52
CA LEU A 357 25.07 16.46 7.02
C LEU A 357 24.61 17.34 8.20
N LYS A 358 24.87 18.63 8.08
CA LYS A 358 24.43 19.64 9.07
C LYS A 358 22.99 20.09 8.83
#